data_6285c9469b86edaf966144be41c6ae1c
#
_entry.id   6285c9469b86edaf966144be41c6ae1c
#
_cell.length_a   1.000
_cell.length_b   1.000
_cell.length_c   1.000
_cell.angle_alpha   90.00
_cell.angle_beta   90.00
_cell.angle_gamma   90.00
#
_symmetry.space_group_name_H-M   'P 1'
#
loop_
_entity.id
_entity.type
_entity.pdbx_description
1 polymer ?
#
loop_
_entity_poly.entity_id
_entity_poly.type
_entity_poly.pdbx_seq_one_letter_code
_entity_poly.pdbx_strand_id
1 'polypeptide(L)'
;MTAIRSGEADRFIARTPADLRLFLIFGSDSGLVRERARKLLRALVDDPADPFQLVELDGDDLAADPLRLADEANTIPLFGGRRAVHVELGSKNILPALEPLMNAPAESAVLIEAGALKRDHALRKLFEKERSAVAIECSPDTAADVQRLIDAEMKEARLTLDDDARDTLVALLGEDRLSTRSEIGKLVLSGHGRMRITLEDVEALVCDASTTAHDDAVLQAFSGEIDSLPGAFERLMATGGEPSVMLAAALRYAVALHRARLAIDAGQSVDQAMGLVMRSGIGFGRRGLIEKHLRSWSRERLLRSIRALADLIGRTRREQRIGAALAERALLSIAEAAKR
;
A
#
# COMPACT_ATOMS: atom_id res chain seq x y z
N MET A 1 3.40 30.01 -0.61
CA MET A 1 2.77 28.91 0.14
C MET A 1 2.45 27.78 -0.84
N THR A 2 3.34 26.82 -0.94
CA THR A 2 3.24 25.82 -2.01
C THR A 2 3.25 24.41 -1.41
N ALA A 3 2.19 24.09 -0.65
CA ALA A 3 1.91 22.71 -0.25
C ALA A 3 1.00 22.07 -1.30
N ILE A 4 1.50 21.04 -1.97
CA ILE A 4 0.78 20.28 -3.00
C ILE A 4 0.23 19.01 -2.35
N ARG A 5 -1.08 18.80 -2.48
CA ARG A 5 -1.75 17.59 -1.97
C ARG A 5 -1.51 16.40 -2.91
N SER A 6 -1.60 15.19 -2.36
CA SER A 6 -1.35 13.95 -3.11
C SER A 6 -2.10 13.87 -4.45
N GLY A 7 -3.36 14.28 -4.51
CA GLY A 7 -4.17 14.24 -5.74
C GLY A 7 -3.73 15.23 -6.84
N GLU A 8 -2.94 16.25 -6.51
CA GLU A 8 -2.44 17.28 -7.44
C GLU A 8 -0.97 17.05 -7.82
N ALA A 9 -0.28 16.17 -7.10
CA ALA A 9 1.17 15.98 -7.18
C ALA A 9 1.63 15.58 -8.59
N ASP A 10 1.01 14.60 -9.21
CA ASP A 10 1.42 14.13 -10.53
C ASP A 10 1.23 15.21 -11.61
N ARG A 11 0.16 16.04 -11.51
CA ARG A 11 -0.05 17.17 -12.41
C ARG A 11 0.99 18.27 -12.20
N PHE A 12 1.36 18.53 -10.95
CA PHE A 12 2.40 19.50 -10.64
C PHE A 12 3.77 19.04 -11.16
N ILE A 13 4.14 17.79 -10.91
CA ILE A 13 5.43 17.20 -11.37
C ILE A 13 5.53 17.27 -12.91
N ALA A 14 4.44 17.02 -13.64
CA ALA A 14 4.43 17.11 -15.09
C ALA A 14 4.58 18.54 -15.64
N ARG A 15 4.39 19.56 -14.79
CA ARG A 15 4.47 20.99 -15.14
C ARG A 15 5.26 21.78 -14.10
N THR A 16 6.37 21.21 -13.63
CA THR A 16 7.22 21.83 -12.61
C THR A 16 7.72 23.21 -13.09
N PRO A 17 7.47 24.28 -12.34
CA PRO A 17 7.97 25.61 -12.70
C PRO A 17 9.50 25.66 -12.74
N ALA A 18 10.05 26.30 -13.75
CA ALA A 18 11.49 26.35 -13.98
C ALA A 18 12.27 27.21 -12.97
N ASP A 19 11.58 28.06 -12.22
CA ASP A 19 12.13 28.92 -11.18
C ASP A 19 12.20 28.28 -9.80
N LEU A 20 11.52 27.15 -9.60
CA LEU A 20 11.60 26.40 -8.36
C LEU A 20 12.87 25.56 -8.28
N ARG A 21 13.52 25.60 -7.12
CA ARG A 21 14.77 24.88 -6.86
C ARG A 21 14.71 23.92 -5.69
N LEU A 22 13.79 24.12 -4.75
CA LEU A 22 13.73 23.32 -3.53
C LEU A 22 12.44 22.51 -3.48
N PHE A 23 12.57 21.20 -3.39
CA PHE A 23 11.46 20.25 -3.40
C PHE A 23 11.55 19.33 -2.20
N LEU A 24 10.44 19.14 -1.50
CA LEU A 24 10.28 18.14 -0.46
C LEU A 24 9.15 17.20 -0.87
N ILE A 25 9.46 15.92 -1.04
CA ILE A 25 8.45 14.86 -1.24
C ILE A 25 8.45 13.99 0.01
N PHE A 26 7.27 13.84 0.63
CA PHE A 26 7.15 13.10 1.89
C PHE A 26 5.80 12.43 2.01
N GLY A 27 5.73 11.35 2.78
CA GLY A 27 4.48 10.63 3.01
C GLY A 27 4.65 9.30 3.74
N SER A 28 3.53 8.68 4.07
CA SER A 28 3.53 7.36 4.74
C SER A 28 3.66 6.18 3.78
N ASP A 29 3.36 6.38 2.49
CA ASP A 29 3.58 5.40 1.42
C ASP A 29 4.94 5.65 0.78
N SER A 30 5.94 4.89 1.20
CA SER A 30 7.32 5.02 0.72
C SER A 30 7.44 4.69 -0.79
N GLY A 31 6.62 3.79 -1.30
CA GLY A 31 6.57 3.46 -2.72
C GLY A 31 6.11 4.63 -3.57
N LEU A 32 5.04 5.32 -3.14
CA LEU A 32 4.52 6.51 -3.80
C LEU A 32 5.48 7.69 -3.71
N VAL A 33 6.11 7.89 -2.56
CA VAL A 33 7.15 8.92 -2.37
C VAL A 33 8.28 8.70 -3.36
N ARG A 34 8.85 7.50 -3.41
CA ARG A 34 9.95 7.15 -4.33
C ARG A 34 9.55 7.21 -5.81
N GLU A 35 8.33 6.80 -6.15
CA GLU A 35 7.83 6.93 -7.53
C GLU A 35 7.78 8.40 -7.98
N ARG A 36 7.23 9.27 -7.13
CA ARG A 36 7.14 10.71 -7.42
C ARG A 36 8.48 11.41 -7.40
N ALA A 37 9.37 11.04 -6.48
CA ALA A 37 10.74 11.54 -6.47
C ALA A 37 11.45 11.23 -7.79
N ARG A 38 11.40 9.98 -8.26
CA ARG A 38 11.99 9.59 -9.55
C ARG A 38 11.35 10.32 -10.74
N LYS A 39 10.04 10.52 -10.75
CA LYS A 39 9.36 11.29 -11.80
C LYS A 39 9.83 12.75 -11.82
N LEU A 40 9.95 13.36 -10.65
CA LEU A 40 10.42 14.74 -10.53
C LEU A 40 11.89 14.86 -10.96
N LEU A 41 12.77 13.96 -10.51
CA LEU A 41 14.18 13.95 -10.92
C LEU A 41 14.34 13.86 -12.44
N ARG A 42 13.56 12.98 -13.11
CA ARG A 42 13.54 12.92 -14.58
C ARG A 42 13.07 14.20 -15.27
N ALA A 43 12.29 15.02 -14.58
CA ALA A 43 11.90 16.34 -15.09
C ALA A 43 12.95 17.43 -14.81
N LEU A 44 13.78 17.24 -13.80
CA LEU A 44 14.79 18.20 -13.35
C LEU A 44 16.15 18.05 -14.03
N VAL A 45 16.51 16.85 -14.48
CA VAL A 45 17.79 16.56 -15.18
C VAL A 45 17.53 15.97 -16.56
N ASP A 46 18.54 15.98 -17.41
CA ASP A 46 18.42 15.45 -18.76
C ASP A 46 18.68 13.92 -18.79
N ASP A 47 19.64 13.45 -17.99
CA ASP A 47 19.94 12.04 -17.78
C ASP A 47 20.09 11.72 -16.28
N PRO A 48 19.10 11.08 -15.66
CA PRO A 48 19.19 10.68 -14.25
C PRO A 48 20.24 9.58 -13.95
N ALA A 49 20.80 8.94 -14.95
CA ALA A 49 21.86 7.95 -14.77
C ALA A 49 23.27 8.59 -14.78
N ASP A 50 23.37 9.85 -15.19
CA ASP A 50 24.64 10.59 -15.20
C ASP A 50 24.95 11.13 -13.79
N PRO A 51 26.02 10.66 -13.12
CA PRO A 51 26.40 11.11 -11.79
C PRO A 51 26.87 12.58 -11.75
N PHE A 52 27.14 13.22 -12.88
CA PHE A 52 27.42 14.64 -12.96
C PHE A 52 26.14 15.49 -12.98
N GLN A 53 25.04 14.93 -13.43
CA GLN A 53 23.73 15.62 -13.45
C GLN A 53 22.89 15.33 -12.21
N LEU A 54 22.96 14.12 -11.67
CA LEU A 54 22.23 13.74 -10.46
C LEU A 54 23.22 13.29 -9.37
N VAL A 55 23.27 14.06 -8.28
CA VAL A 55 24.06 13.74 -7.10
C VAL A 55 23.14 13.24 -6.01
N GLU A 56 23.44 12.08 -5.45
CA GLU A 56 22.70 11.48 -4.33
C GLU A 56 23.46 11.72 -3.02
N LEU A 57 22.77 12.22 -2.00
CA LEU A 57 23.32 12.49 -0.68
C LEU A 57 22.46 11.84 0.39
N ASP A 58 23.11 11.32 1.43
CA ASP A 58 22.45 10.83 2.62
C ASP A 58 22.23 11.98 3.61
N GLY A 59 21.01 12.10 4.14
CA GLY A 59 20.66 13.15 5.11
C GLY A 59 21.42 13.03 6.43
N ASP A 60 21.79 11.82 6.85
CA ASP A 60 22.59 11.65 8.07
C ASP A 60 24.05 12.10 7.88
N ASP A 61 24.59 12.02 6.67
CA ASP A 61 25.89 12.61 6.31
C ASP A 61 25.83 14.13 6.29
N LEU A 62 24.77 14.71 5.76
CA LEU A 62 24.55 16.16 5.75
C LEU A 62 24.40 16.77 7.15
N ALA A 63 23.92 15.98 8.11
CA ALA A 63 23.89 16.43 9.50
C ALA A 63 25.31 16.55 10.11
N ALA A 64 26.28 15.79 9.59
CA ALA A 64 27.68 15.87 10.01
C ALA A 64 28.45 16.98 9.27
N ASP A 65 28.12 17.23 7.98
CA ASP A 65 28.69 18.29 7.15
C ASP A 65 27.58 19.11 6.44
N PRO A 66 27.01 20.11 7.13
CA PRO A 66 25.90 20.89 6.59
C PRO A 66 26.25 21.75 5.36
N LEU A 67 27.51 22.08 5.16
CA LEU A 67 27.92 22.93 4.01
C LEU A 67 27.92 22.16 2.69
N ARG A 68 28.10 20.86 2.74
CA ARG A 68 28.14 19.98 1.56
C ARG A 68 26.92 20.12 0.65
N LEU A 69 25.73 20.30 1.22
CA LEU A 69 24.52 20.48 0.41
C LEU A 69 24.55 21.76 -0.41
N ALA A 70 25.01 22.85 0.19
CA ALA A 70 25.15 24.14 -0.50
C ALA A 70 26.25 24.09 -1.57
N ASP A 71 27.36 23.43 -1.29
CA ASP A 71 28.46 23.29 -2.25
C ASP A 71 28.00 22.46 -3.47
N GLU A 72 27.31 21.35 -3.26
CA GLU A 72 26.78 20.54 -4.34
C GLU A 72 25.68 21.26 -5.13
N ALA A 73 24.79 21.98 -4.46
CA ALA A 73 23.70 22.70 -5.12
C ALA A 73 24.17 23.90 -5.95
N ASN A 74 25.33 24.45 -5.63
CA ASN A 74 25.94 25.59 -6.36
C ASN A 74 27.07 25.17 -7.30
N THR A 75 27.39 23.89 -7.40
CA THR A 75 28.38 23.39 -8.35
C THR A 75 27.84 23.51 -9.77
N ILE A 76 28.61 24.20 -10.63
CA ILE A 76 28.27 24.38 -12.04
C ILE A 76 28.69 23.15 -12.82
N PRO A 77 27.78 22.57 -13.64
CA PRO A 77 28.11 21.36 -14.46
C PRO A 77 29.23 21.70 -15.47
N LEU A 78 30.29 20.90 -15.47
CA LEU A 78 31.44 21.08 -16.39
C LEU A 78 31.06 20.93 -17.87
N PHE A 79 30.05 20.11 -18.18
CA PHE A 79 29.62 19.83 -19.55
C PHE A 79 28.29 20.54 -19.91
N GLY A 80 27.85 21.49 -19.07
CA GLY A 80 26.53 22.08 -19.22
C GLY A 80 25.40 21.08 -18.84
N GLY A 81 24.14 21.47 -19.14
CA GLY A 81 22.99 20.66 -18.81
C GLY A 81 22.35 21.02 -17.45
N ARG A 82 21.26 20.36 -17.12
CA ARG A 82 20.55 20.56 -15.86
C ARG A 82 21.10 19.62 -14.79
N ARG A 83 21.24 20.12 -13.58
CA ARG A 83 21.77 19.37 -12.44
C ARG A 83 20.78 19.39 -11.29
N ALA A 84 20.71 18.30 -10.56
CA ALA A 84 19.92 18.18 -9.35
C ALA A 84 20.69 17.44 -8.25
N VAL A 85 20.36 17.75 -7.01
CA VAL A 85 20.82 17.06 -5.81
C VAL A 85 19.64 16.35 -5.18
N HIS A 86 19.72 15.05 -5.04
CA HIS A 86 18.73 14.21 -4.36
C HIS A 86 19.23 13.87 -2.96
N VAL A 87 18.43 14.20 -1.95
CA VAL A 87 18.74 13.91 -0.54
C VAL A 87 17.71 12.91 -0.01
N GLU A 88 18.14 11.74 0.39
CA GLU A 88 17.30 10.80 1.15
C GLU A 88 17.39 11.17 2.63
N LEU A 89 16.27 11.60 3.23
CA LEU A 89 16.22 12.04 4.62
C LEU A 89 16.37 10.83 5.57
N GLY A 90 17.44 10.84 6.35
CA GLY A 90 17.68 9.90 7.44
C GLY A 90 16.94 10.27 8.73
N SER A 91 17.56 9.90 9.84
CA SER A 91 17.01 10.13 11.18
C SER A 91 17.43 11.49 11.78
N LYS A 92 18.47 12.12 11.24
CA LYS A 92 19.07 13.32 11.79
C LYS A 92 18.44 14.60 11.23
N ASN A 93 18.68 15.69 11.92
CA ASN A 93 18.20 17.01 11.53
C ASN A 93 19.10 17.64 10.44
N ILE A 94 18.54 17.92 9.27
CA ILE A 94 19.25 18.54 8.13
C ILE A 94 18.91 20.03 7.95
N LEU A 95 18.15 20.64 8.86
CA LEU A 95 17.79 22.07 8.74
C LEU A 95 19.00 22.99 8.59
N PRO A 96 20.12 22.78 9.34
CA PRO A 96 21.33 23.61 9.14
C PRO A 96 21.90 23.55 7.72
N ALA A 97 21.76 22.41 7.03
CA ALA A 97 22.23 22.27 5.64
C ALA A 97 21.35 23.04 4.64
N LEU A 98 20.10 23.31 4.99
CA LEU A 98 19.16 24.06 4.13
C LEU A 98 19.23 25.57 4.32
N GLU A 99 19.72 26.07 5.46
CA GLU A 99 19.79 27.52 5.75
C GLU A 99 20.52 28.33 4.65
N PRO A 100 21.66 27.90 4.12
CA PRO A 100 22.32 28.64 3.04
C PRO A 100 21.46 28.75 1.78
N LEU A 101 20.72 27.70 1.44
CA LEU A 101 19.87 27.63 0.25
C LEU A 101 18.56 28.43 0.37
N MET A 102 18.15 28.75 1.60
CA MET A 102 17.01 29.65 1.84
C MET A 102 17.40 31.12 1.70
N ASN A 103 18.66 31.45 1.93
CA ASN A 103 19.18 32.83 1.88
C ASN A 103 19.65 33.25 0.48
N ALA A 104 20.01 32.28 -0.37
CA ALA A 104 20.44 32.52 -1.74
C ALA A 104 19.87 31.41 -2.65
N PRO A 105 19.37 31.75 -3.85
CA PRO A 105 18.85 30.75 -4.77
C PRO A 105 19.97 29.79 -5.19
N ALA A 106 19.68 28.49 -5.13
CA ALA A 106 20.57 27.45 -5.63
C ALA A 106 20.61 27.42 -7.16
N GLU A 107 21.75 27.13 -7.75
CA GLU A 107 21.91 26.95 -9.20
C GLU A 107 21.22 25.63 -9.64
N SER A 108 21.40 24.58 -8.88
CA SER A 108 20.81 23.25 -9.12
C SER A 108 19.53 23.06 -8.32
N ALA A 109 18.64 22.21 -8.82
CA ALA A 109 17.48 21.78 -8.06
C ALA A 109 17.88 20.84 -6.92
N VAL A 110 17.24 20.99 -5.76
CA VAL A 110 17.42 20.12 -4.59
C VAL A 110 16.10 19.44 -4.27
N LEU A 111 16.09 18.11 -4.31
CA LEU A 111 14.96 17.29 -3.92
C LEU A 111 15.27 16.54 -2.63
N ILE A 112 14.43 16.73 -1.63
CA ILE A 112 14.48 15.95 -0.39
C ILE A 112 13.36 14.91 -0.41
N GLU A 113 13.74 13.64 -0.30
CA GLU A 113 12.84 12.52 -0.13
C GLU A 113 12.75 12.16 1.36
N ALA A 114 11.53 12.11 1.91
CA ALA A 114 11.31 11.86 3.32
C ALA A 114 10.14 10.90 3.57
N GLY A 115 10.20 10.18 4.68
CA GLY A 115 9.07 9.42 5.20
C GLY A 115 7.93 10.33 5.69
N ALA A 116 7.03 9.79 6.50
CA ALA A 116 5.91 10.55 7.05
C ALA A 116 6.39 11.71 7.96
N LEU A 117 6.04 12.92 7.61
CA LEU A 117 6.32 14.12 8.41
C LEU A 117 5.02 14.66 9.04
N LYS A 118 5.03 14.85 10.36
CA LYS A 118 3.92 15.48 11.07
C LYS A 118 3.77 16.95 10.63
N ARG A 119 2.57 17.50 10.80
CA ARG A 119 2.28 18.90 10.43
C ARG A 119 3.15 19.93 11.16
N ASP A 120 3.59 19.61 12.36
CA ASP A 120 4.46 20.46 13.18
C ASP A 120 5.95 20.24 12.94
N HIS A 121 6.33 19.29 12.07
CA HIS A 121 7.73 19.02 11.75
C HIS A 121 8.41 20.24 11.11
N ALA A 122 9.59 20.59 11.61
CA ALA A 122 10.28 21.84 11.23
C ALA A 122 10.62 21.89 9.73
N LEU A 123 11.06 20.77 9.14
CA LEU A 123 11.36 20.67 7.71
C LEU A 123 10.11 20.94 6.86
N ARG A 124 8.97 20.33 7.19
CA ARG A 124 7.69 20.54 6.50
C ARG A 124 7.28 22.02 6.56
N LYS A 125 7.31 22.62 7.74
CA LYS A 125 6.97 24.05 7.94
C LYS A 125 7.88 24.96 7.14
N LEU A 126 9.16 24.64 7.04
CA LEU A 126 10.13 25.42 6.27
C LEU A 126 9.71 25.46 4.79
N PHE A 127 9.47 24.28 4.18
CA PHE A 127 9.09 24.19 2.77
C PHE A 127 7.69 24.74 2.47
N GLU A 128 6.75 24.63 3.41
CA GLU A 128 5.41 25.20 3.26
C GLU A 128 5.40 26.73 3.35
N LYS A 129 6.36 27.33 4.07
CA LYS A 129 6.45 28.79 4.27
C LYS A 129 7.25 29.49 3.18
N GLU A 130 8.30 28.85 2.67
CA GLU A 130 9.23 29.44 1.71
C GLU A 130 8.60 29.53 0.30
N ARG A 131 8.85 30.68 -0.40
CA ARG A 131 8.29 30.89 -1.74
C ARG A 131 9.02 30.15 -2.85
N SER A 132 10.33 29.98 -2.68
CA SER A 132 11.20 29.25 -3.61
C SER A 132 11.19 27.76 -3.43
N ALA A 133 10.35 27.23 -2.51
CA ALA A 133 10.25 25.84 -2.16
C ALA A 133 8.83 25.29 -2.32
N VAL A 134 8.72 23.99 -2.52
CA VAL A 134 7.44 23.28 -2.58
C VAL A 134 7.50 22.00 -1.76
N ALA A 135 6.43 21.76 -1.00
CA ALA A 135 6.20 20.51 -0.26
C ALA A 135 5.12 19.69 -0.95
N ILE A 136 5.42 18.45 -1.33
CA ILE A 136 4.51 17.52 -1.99
C ILE A 136 4.19 16.39 -1.02
N GLU A 137 2.94 16.33 -0.55
CA GLU A 137 2.48 15.28 0.35
C GLU A 137 2.02 14.05 -0.43
N CYS A 138 2.52 12.87 -0.07
CA CYS A 138 2.15 11.58 -0.62
C CYS A 138 1.31 10.82 0.40
N SER A 139 0.01 10.93 0.30
CA SER A 139 -0.93 10.12 1.09
C SER A 139 -1.17 8.77 0.40
N PRO A 140 -1.49 7.71 1.15
CA PRO A 140 -1.87 6.43 0.57
C PRO A 140 -2.96 6.58 -0.50
N ASP A 141 -2.89 5.73 -1.51
CA ASP A 141 -3.83 5.76 -2.62
C ASP A 141 -5.28 5.51 -2.14
N THR A 142 -6.21 6.28 -2.68
CA THR A 142 -7.64 6.00 -2.57
C THR A 142 -8.05 4.95 -3.61
N ALA A 143 -9.22 4.33 -3.46
CA ALA A 143 -9.76 3.41 -4.48
C ALA A 143 -9.80 4.04 -5.88
N ALA A 144 -10.10 5.35 -5.97
CA ALA A 144 -10.09 6.09 -7.23
C ALA A 144 -8.67 6.29 -7.80
N ASP A 145 -7.64 6.40 -6.94
CA ASP A 145 -6.25 6.47 -7.38
C ASP A 145 -5.78 5.13 -7.92
N VAL A 146 -6.12 4.03 -7.23
CA VAL A 146 -5.83 2.66 -7.67
C VAL A 146 -6.51 2.37 -9.01
N GLN A 147 -7.77 2.74 -9.17
CA GLN A 147 -8.50 2.58 -10.44
C GLN A 147 -7.81 3.32 -11.57
N ARG A 148 -7.42 4.59 -11.36
CA ARG A 148 -6.68 5.37 -12.37
C ARG A 148 -5.35 4.72 -12.74
N LEU A 149 -4.65 4.14 -11.76
CA LEU A 149 -3.40 3.44 -12.00
C LEU A 149 -3.63 2.19 -12.86
N ILE A 150 -4.61 1.37 -12.52
CA ILE A 150 -4.98 0.18 -13.29
C ILE A 150 -5.33 0.57 -14.73
N ASP A 151 -6.17 1.59 -14.92
CA ASP A 151 -6.59 2.04 -16.25
C ASP A 151 -5.40 2.54 -17.08
N ALA A 152 -4.46 3.25 -16.46
CA ALA A 152 -3.26 3.74 -17.14
C ALA A 152 -2.35 2.59 -17.60
N GLU A 153 -2.07 1.62 -16.73
CA GLU A 153 -1.21 0.46 -17.05
C GLU A 153 -1.86 -0.46 -18.11
N MET A 154 -3.17 -0.71 -18.02
CA MET A 154 -3.90 -1.50 -19.00
C MET A 154 -3.90 -0.80 -20.38
N LYS A 155 -4.10 0.52 -20.42
CA LYS A 155 -4.05 1.31 -21.63
C LYS A 155 -2.66 1.29 -22.28
N GLU A 156 -1.61 1.45 -21.50
CA GLU A 156 -0.23 1.40 -21.98
C GLU A 156 0.11 0.03 -22.56
N ALA A 157 -0.34 -1.03 -21.90
CA ALA A 157 -0.18 -2.41 -22.37
C ALA A 157 -1.13 -2.80 -23.51
N ARG A 158 -2.06 -1.95 -23.90
CA ARG A 158 -3.14 -2.23 -24.90
C ARG A 158 -4.01 -3.42 -24.50
N LEU A 159 -4.27 -3.60 -23.23
CA LEU A 159 -5.11 -4.64 -22.66
C LEU A 159 -6.47 -4.06 -22.24
N THR A 160 -7.52 -4.85 -22.37
CA THR A 160 -8.82 -4.59 -21.77
C THR A 160 -8.97 -5.40 -20.50
N LEU A 161 -9.65 -4.85 -19.51
CA LEU A 161 -9.91 -5.50 -18.23
C LEU A 161 -11.42 -5.59 -18.03
N ASP A 162 -11.93 -6.77 -17.69
CA ASP A 162 -13.35 -6.95 -17.38
C ASP A 162 -13.76 -6.13 -16.16
N ASP A 163 -15.04 -5.74 -16.10
CA ASP A 163 -15.52 -4.87 -15.03
C ASP A 163 -15.41 -5.54 -13.64
N ASP A 164 -15.75 -6.83 -13.55
CA ASP A 164 -15.63 -7.63 -12.33
C ASP A 164 -14.16 -7.86 -11.94
N ALA A 165 -13.27 -8.07 -12.90
CA ALA A 165 -11.82 -8.14 -12.68
C ALA A 165 -11.28 -6.80 -12.17
N ARG A 166 -11.78 -5.68 -12.70
CA ARG A 166 -11.42 -4.32 -12.28
C ARG A 166 -11.85 -4.05 -10.84
N ASP A 167 -13.12 -4.29 -10.54
CA ASP A 167 -13.65 -4.08 -9.17
C ASP A 167 -12.87 -4.89 -8.17
N THR A 168 -12.49 -6.08 -8.56
CA THR A 168 -11.65 -7.03 -7.89
C THR A 168 -10.29 -6.46 -7.56
N LEU A 169 -9.55 -6.00 -8.54
CA LEU A 169 -8.24 -5.39 -8.36
C LEU A 169 -8.29 -4.14 -7.47
N VAL A 170 -9.27 -3.26 -7.67
CA VAL A 170 -9.44 -2.06 -6.83
C VAL A 170 -9.69 -2.41 -5.37
N ALA A 171 -10.36 -3.53 -5.10
CA ALA A 171 -10.62 -3.98 -3.73
C ALA A 171 -9.39 -4.61 -3.06
N LEU A 172 -8.52 -5.28 -3.85
CA LEU A 172 -7.32 -5.98 -3.34
C LEU A 172 -6.11 -5.07 -3.18
N LEU A 173 -5.97 -4.08 -4.06
CA LEU A 173 -4.78 -3.26 -4.19
C LEU A 173 -4.95 -1.91 -3.46
N GLY A 174 -3.84 -1.23 -3.15
CA GLY A 174 -3.85 0.15 -2.67
C GLY A 174 -3.34 0.36 -1.25
N GLU A 175 -2.89 -0.67 -0.55
CA GLU A 175 -2.23 -0.49 0.75
C GLU A 175 -0.82 0.12 0.60
N ASP A 176 -0.12 -0.25 -0.48
CA ASP A 176 1.22 0.21 -0.83
C ASP A 176 1.35 0.35 -2.35
N ARG A 177 1.89 1.47 -2.80
CA ARG A 177 2.02 1.79 -4.23
C ARG A 177 2.95 0.85 -4.99
N LEU A 178 4.07 0.46 -4.38
CA LEU A 178 5.06 -0.42 -5.01
C LEU A 178 4.49 -1.82 -5.21
N SER A 179 3.83 -2.34 -4.17
CA SER A 179 3.13 -3.63 -4.21
C SER A 179 2.01 -3.60 -5.27
N THR A 180 1.17 -2.56 -5.26
CA THR A 180 0.11 -2.35 -6.27
C THR A 180 0.65 -2.40 -7.70
N ARG A 181 1.75 -1.70 -7.98
CA ARG A 181 2.38 -1.74 -9.31
C ARG A 181 2.94 -3.12 -9.66
N SER A 182 3.54 -3.81 -8.70
CA SER A 182 4.06 -5.16 -8.91
C SER A 182 2.95 -6.13 -9.31
N GLU A 183 1.81 -6.09 -8.63
CA GLU A 183 0.66 -6.93 -8.93
C GLU A 183 0.06 -6.63 -10.32
N ILE A 184 -0.13 -5.34 -10.64
CA ILE A 184 -0.59 -4.94 -11.98
C ILE A 184 0.41 -5.37 -13.06
N GLY A 185 1.72 -5.21 -12.80
CA GLY A 185 2.78 -5.63 -13.72
C GLY A 185 2.76 -7.13 -14.02
N LYS A 186 2.48 -7.98 -13.03
CA LYS A 186 2.30 -9.43 -13.24
C LYS A 186 1.12 -9.71 -14.19
N LEU A 187 0.00 -9.01 -14.00
CA LEU A 187 -1.17 -9.15 -14.88
C LEU A 187 -0.87 -8.69 -16.31
N VAL A 188 -0.19 -7.58 -16.47
CA VAL A 188 0.23 -7.08 -17.79
C VAL A 188 1.13 -8.09 -18.50
N LEU A 189 2.10 -8.67 -17.78
CA LEU A 189 2.99 -9.69 -18.32
C LEU A 189 2.23 -10.96 -18.74
N SER A 190 1.27 -11.41 -17.94
CA SER A 190 0.46 -12.58 -18.27
C SER A 190 -0.49 -12.34 -19.44
N GLY A 191 -0.90 -11.10 -19.62
CA GLY A 191 -1.71 -10.66 -20.75
C GLY A 191 -0.95 -10.53 -22.08
N HIS A 192 0.38 -10.74 -22.06
CA HIS A 192 1.19 -10.63 -23.27
C HIS A 192 0.72 -11.62 -24.36
N GLY A 193 0.37 -11.09 -25.54
CA GLY A 193 -0.21 -11.90 -26.62
C GLY A 193 -1.73 -12.11 -26.53
N ARG A 194 -2.38 -11.55 -25.49
CA ARG A 194 -3.83 -11.49 -25.34
C ARG A 194 -4.33 -10.04 -25.51
N MET A 195 -5.62 -9.87 -25.62
CA MET A 195 -6.24 -8.53 -25.69
C MET A 195 -7.06 -8.21 -24.42
N ARG A 196 -7.30 -9.21 -23.58
CA ARG A 196 -8.26 -9.12 -22.48
C ARG A 196 -7.74 -9.86 -21.25
N ILE A 197 -7.95 -9.26 -20.06
CA ILE A 197 -7.72 -9.85 -18.73
C ILE A 197 -9.09 -10.11 -18.12
N THR A 198 -9.29 -11.34 -17.64
CA THR A 198 -10.55 -11.79 -17.03
C THR A 198 -10.41 -11.84 -15.51
N LEU A 199 -11.54 -12.03 -14.82
CA LEU A 199 -11.54 -12.26 -13.37
C LEU A 199 -10.69 -13.48 -12.98
N GLU A 200 -10.75 -14.56 -13.76
CA GLU A 200 -9.95 -15.77 -13.52
C GLU A 200 -8.44 -15.50 -13.59
N ASP A 201 -8.00 -14.63 -14.52
CA ASP A 201 -6.58 -14.22 -14.60
C ASP A 201 -6.15 -13.45 -13.35
N VAL A 202 -7.03 -12.58 -12.82
CA VAL A 202 -6.77 -11.83 -11.58
C VAL A 202 -6.72 -12.78 -10.39
N GLU A 203 -7.67 -13.69 -10.26
CA GLU A 203 -7.70 -14.69 -9.19
C GLU A 203 -6.46 -15.60 -9.21
N ALA A 204 -6.01 -16.00 -10.40
CA ALA A 204 -4.84 -16.88 -10.53
C ALA A 204 -3.50 -16.20 -10.22
N LEU A 205 -3.37 -14.89 -10.46
CA LEU A 205 -2.08 -14.20 -10.41
C LEU A 205 -1.90 -13.27 -9.21
N VAL A 206 -2.98 -12.63 -8.77
CA VAL A 206 -2.94 -11.68 -7.65
C VAL A 206 -3.28 -12.36 -6.32
N CYS A 207 -4.12 -13.41 -6.37
CA CYS A 207 -4.39 -14.24 -5.21
C CYS A 207 -3.35 -15.36 -5.16
N ASP A 208 -2.40 -15.29 -4.23
CA ASP A 208 -1.42 -16.35 -4.00
C ASP A 208 -2.14 -17.67 -3.67
N ALA A 209 -1.77 -18.77 -4.33
CA ALA A 209 -2.42 -20.07 -4.15
C ALA A 209 -2.41 -20.55 -2.69
N SER A 210 -1.39 -20.16 -1.91
CA SER A 210 -1.33 -20.44 -0.47
C SER A 210 -2.38 -19.62 0.29
N THR A 211 -2.62 -18.37 -0.10
CA THR A 211 -3.65 -17.51 0.47
C THR A 211 -5.05 -18.05 0.18
N THR A 212 -5.29 -18.56 -1.04
CA THR A 212 -6.57 -19.15 -1.43
C THR A 212 -6.93 -20.36 -0.57
N ALA A 213 -5.97 -21.22 -0.24
CA ALA A 213 -6.23 -22.41 0.60
C ALA A 213 -6.54 -22.02 2.06
N HIS A 214 -5.88 -20.98 2.60
CA HIS A 214 -6.22 -20.43 3.92
C HIS A 214 -7.61 -19.80 3.91
N ASP A 215 -7.95 -19.07 2.86
CA ASP A 215 -9.24 -18.40 2.71
C ASP A 215 -10.38 -19.42 2.62
N ASP A 216 -10.19 -20.51 1.88
CA ASP A 216 -11.19 -21.58 1.78
C ASP A 216 -11.51 -22.20 3.14
N ALA A 217 -10.50 -22.53 3.93
CA ALA A 217 -10.71 -23.07 5.28
C ALA A 217 -11.41 -22.05 6.21
N VAL A 218 -11.05 -20.76 6.11
CA VAL A 218 -11.73 -19.70 6.86
C VAL A 218 -13.19 -19.57 6.44
N LEU A 219 -13.47 -19.51 5.14
CA LEU A 219 -14.84 -19.40 4.62
C LEU A 219 -15.70 -20.59 4.99
N GLN A 220 -15.17 -21.81 4.92
CA GLN A 220 -15.85 -23.03 5.39
C GLN A 220 -16.20 -22.93 6.88
N ALA A 221 -15.26 -22.45 7.71
CA ALA A 221 -15.53 -22.25 9.13
C ALA A 221 -16.67 -21.24 9.36
N PHE A 222 -16.64 -20.09 8.68
CA PHE A 222 -17.71 -19.08 8.81
C PHE A 222 -19.04 -19.49 8.18
N SER A 223 -19.02 -20.47 7.26
CA SER A 223 -20.24 -21.11 6.69
C SER A 223 -20.84 -22.18 7.58
N GLY A 224 -20.12 -22.63 8.61
CA GLY A 224 -20.57 -23.72 9.48
C GLY A 224 -20.34 -25.12 8.89
N GLU A 225 -19.40 -25.29 7.98
CA GLU A 225 -19.08 -26.55 7.29
C GLU A 225 -18.16 -27.43 8.16
N ILE A 226 -18.70 -27.94 9.29
CA ILE A 226 -17.92 -28.70 10.28
C ILE A 226 -17.31 -29.99 9.68
N ASP A 227 -18.04 -30.66 8.79
CA ASP A 227 -17.64 -31.98 8.28
C ASP A 227 -16.48 -31.91 7.29
N SER A 228 -16.38 -30.84 6.49
CA SER A 228 -15.33 -30.67 5.47
C SER A 228 -14.08 -29.98 6.01
N LEU A 229 -14.21 -29.23 7.10
CA LEU A 229 -13.17 -28.38 7.66
C LEU A 229 -11.90 -29.13 8.10
N PRO A 230 -11.96 -30.30 8.81
CA PRO A 230 -10.74 -31.02 9.18
C PRO A 230 -9.91 -31.43 7.98
N GLY A 231 -10.54 -31.96 6.92
CA GLY A 231 -9.84 -32.34 5.71
C GLY A 231 -9.20 -31.16 4.95
N ALA A 232 -9.85 -29.99 4.95
CA ALA A 232 -9.28 -28.77 4.37
C ALA A 232 -8.07 -28.28 5.21
N PHE A 233 -8.19 -28.33 6.53
CA PHE A 233 -7.13 -27.97 7.44
C PHE A 233 -5.91 -28.90 7.31
N GLU A 234 -6.12 -30.21 7.27
CA GLU A 234 -5.06 -31.21 7.12
C GLU A 234 -4.29 -31.02 5.81
N ARG A 235 -4.98 -30.81 4.68
CA ARG A 235 -4.35 -30.52 3.39
C ARG A 235 -3.49 -29.26 3.45
N LEU A 236 -3.99 -28.22 4.10
CA LEU A 236 -3.25 -26.96 4.24
C LEU A 236 -1.97 -27.15 5.06
N MET A 237 -2.04 -27.88 6.17
CA MET A 237 -0.84 -28.19 6.98
C MET A 237 0.16 -29.05 6.23
N ALA A 238 -0.29 -30.00 5.41
CA ALA A 238 0.55 -30.86 4.58
C ALA A 238 1.32 -30.08 3.51
N THR A 239 0.79 -28.95 3.05
CA THR A 239 1.45 -28.06 2.06
C THR A 239 2.31 -26.95 2.70
N GLY A 240 2.60 -27.07 4.00
CA GLY A 240 3.45 -26.10 4.72
C GLY A 240 2.71 -24.89 5.27
N GLY A 241 1.39 -24.93 5.38
CA GLY A 241 0.59 -23.87 5.97
C GLY A 241 0.93 -23.64 7.44
N GLU A 242 0.99 -22.39 7.87
CA GLU A 242 1.26 -22.02 9.26
C GLU A 242 -0.03 -21.78 10.06
N PRO A 243 -0.22 -22.43 11.22
CA PRO A 243 -1.41 -22.26 12.05
C PRO A 243 -1.67 -20.82 12.48
N SER A 244 -0.61 -20.07 12.77
CA SER A 244 -0.71 -18.65 13.18
C SER A 244 -1.18 -17.75 12.04
N VAL A 245 -0.77 -18.02 10.81
CA VAL A 245 -1.19 -17.28 9.60
C VAL A 245 -2.66 -17.51 9.31
N MET A 246 -3.12 -18.78 9.44
CA MET A 246 -4.52 -19.12 9.27
C MET A 246 -5.42 -18.44 10.31
N LEU A 247 -5.04 -18.47 11.59
CA LEU A 247 -5.80 -17.77 12.63
C LEU A 247 -5.81 -16.25 12.41
N ALA A 248 -4.70 -15.68 11.90
CA ALA A 248 -4.65 -14.26 11.53
C ALA A 248 -5.61 -13.94 10.36
N ALA A 249 -5.71 -14.83 9.37
CA ALA A 249 -6.68 -14.70 8.29
C ALA A 249 -8.12 -14.76 8.82
N ALA A 250 -8.45 -15.75 9.66
CA ALA A 250 -9.75 -15.84 10.30
C ALA A 250 -10.11 -14.60 11.14
N LEU A 251 -9.12 -14.04 11.86
CA LEU A 251 -9.30 -12.81 12.63
C LEU A 251 -9.58 -11.61 11.72
N ARG A 252 -8.81 -11.44 10.64
CA ARG A 252 -9.05 -10.37 9.66
C ARG A 252 -10.47 -10.44 9.10
N TYR A 253 -10.90 -11.63 8.70
CA TYR A 253 -12.24 -11.84 8.17
C TYR A 253 -13.34 -11.53 9.20
N ALA A 254 -13.19 -12.02 10.43
CA ALA A 254 -14.14 -11.73 11.52
C ALA A 254 -14.25 -10.22 11.80
N VAL A 255 -13.13 -9.50 11.81
CA VAL A 255 -13.09 -8.04 12.01
C VAL A 255 -13.77 -7.32 10.84
N ALA A 256 -13.52 -7.77 9.61
CA ALA A 256 -14.13 -7.19 8.41
C ALA A 256 -15.65 -7.38 8.41
N LEU A 257 -16.14 -8.59 8.70
CA LEU A 257 -17.57 -8.88 8.87
C LEU A 257 -18.19 -8.04 9.99
N HIS A 258 -17.50 -7.90 11.11
CA HIS A 258 -17.98 -7.09 12.24
C HIS A 258 -18.12 -5.61 11.87
N ARG A 259 -17.12 -5.04 11.18
CA ARG A 259 -17.18 -3.65 10.66
C ARG A 259 -18.31 -3.47 9.67
N ALA A 260 -18.48 -4.39 8.73
CA ALA A 260 -19.55 -4.37 7.76
C ALA A 260 -20.93 -4.47 8.43
N ARG A 261 -21.06 -5.34 9.45
CA ARG A 261 -22.31 -5.44 10.22
C ARG A 261 -22.64 -4.15 10.97
N LEU A 262 -21.65 -3.51 11.60
CA LEU A 262 -21.84 -2.18 12.22
C LEU A 262 -22.28 -1.13 11.21
N ALA A 263 -21.74 -1.14 10.01
CA ALA A 263 -22.13 -0.21 8.95
C ALA A 263 -23.59 -0.43 8.50
N ILE A 264 -24.01 -1.70 8.36
CA ILE A 264 -25.41 -2.07 8.06
C ILE A 264 -26.34 -1.62 9.19
N ASP A 265 -25.96 -1.89 10.44
CA ASP A 265 -26.75 -1.47 11.62
C ASP A 265 -26.85 0.08 11.74
N ALA A 266 -25.90 0.82 11.17
CA ALA A 266 -25.89 2.27 11.03
C ALA A 266 -26.65 2.79 9.79
N GLY A 267 -27.31 1.91 9.01
CA GLY A 267 -28.16 2.27 7.86
C GLY A 267 -27.47 2.25 6.50
N GLN A 268 -26.24 1.75 6.40
CA GLN A 268 -25.61 1.55 5.09
C GLN A 268 -26.21 0.35 4.35
N SER A 269 -26.21 0.40 3.01
CA SER A 269 -26.64 -0.74 2.19
C SER A 269 -25.70 -1.94 2.34
N VAL A 270 -26.21 -3.15 2.12
CA VAL A 270 -25.40 -4.38 2.13
C VAL A 270 -24.25 -4.31 1.12
N ASP A 271 -24.50 -3.72 -0.06
CA ASP A 271 -23.49 -3.56 -1.11
C ASP A 271 -22.34 -2.64 -0.68
N GLN A 272 -22.64 -1.54 -0.01
CA GLN A 272 -21.61 -0.64 0.54
C GLN A 272 -20.80 -1.31 1.65
N ALA A 273 -21.47 -2.03 2.54
CA ALA A 273 -20.85 -2.75 3.63
C ALA A 273 -19.98 -3.94 3.13
N MET A 274 -20.38 -4.58 2.03
CA MET A 274 -19.62 -5.66 1.40
C MET A 274 -18.22 -5.22 0.98
N GLY A 275 -18.07 -4.00 0.48
CA GLY A 275 -16.75 -3.42 0.16
C GLY A 275 -15.78 -3.39 1.35
N LEU A 276 -16.28 -3.36 2.60
CA LEU A 276 -15.44 -3.46 3.79
C LEU A 276 -14.90 -4.88 4.00
N VAL A 277 -15.69 -5.90 3.64
CA VAL A 277 -15.27 -7.31 3.75
C VAL A 277 -14.30 -7.67 2.63
N MET A 278 -14.58 -7.24 1.40
CA MET A 278 -13.70 -7.51 0.25
C MET A 278 -12.29 -6.93 0.44
N ARG A 279 -12.17 -5.78 1.10
CA ARG A 279 -10.86 -5.21 1.48
C ARG A 279 -10.05 -6.06 2.47
N SER A 280 -10.63 -7.06 3.10
CA SER A 280 -9.86 -8.01 3.93
C SER A 280 -9.04 -9.00 3.10
N GLY A 281 -9.25 -9.04 1.79
CA GLY A 281 -8.63 -9.99 0.87
C GLY A 281 -9.22 -11.39 0.93
N ILE A 282 -10.18 -11.67 1.82
CA ILE A 282 -10.75 -13.01 2.03
C ILE A 282 -12.13 -13.11 1.40
N GLY A 283 -12.41 -14.23 0.76
CA GLY A 283 -13.70 -14.50 0.12
C GLY A 283 -13.85 -13.84 -1.25
N PHE A 284 -12.74 -13.59 -1.88
CA PHE A 284 -12.66 -13.00 -3.20
C PHE A 284 -13.39 -13.88 -4.22
N GLY A 285 -14.12 -13.27 -5.18
CA GLY A 285 -14.96 -14.00 -6.13
C GLY A 285 -16.21 -14.67 -5.52
N ARG A 286 -16.40 -14.63 -4.19
CA ARG A 286 -17.49 -15.34 -3.47
C ARG A 286 -18.51 -14.40 -2.85
N ARG A 287 -18.91 -13.37 -3.60
CA ARG A 287 -19.84 -12.32 -3.15
C ARG A 287 -21.10 -12.87 -2.48
N GLY A 288 -21.74 -13.88 -3.08
CA GLY A 288 -22.95 -14.48 -2.51
C GLY A 288 -22.72 -15.17 -1.16
N LEU A 289 -21.52 -15.72 -0.94
CA LEU A 289 -21.15 -16.35 0.33
C LEU A 289 -20.91 -15.28 1.41
N ILE A 290 -20.22 -14.20 1.07
CA ILE A 290 -20.00 -13.05 2.00
C ILE A 290 -21.34 -12.44 2.41
N GLU A 291 -22.28 -12.25 1.46
CA GLU A 291 -23.61 -11.75 1.74
C GLU A 291 -24.38 -12.66 2.70
N LYS A 292 -24.28 -14.00 2.51
CA LYS A 292 -24.84 -14.98 3.43
C LYS A 292 -24.24 -14.84 4.83
N HIS A 293 -22.92 -14.67 4.94
CA HIS A 293 -22.26 -14.47 6.23
C HIS A 293 -22.70 -13.15 6.89
N LEU A 294 -22.82 -12.06 6.15
CA LEU A 294 -23.32 -10.77 6.67
C LEU A 294 -24.75 -10.88 7.21
N ARG A 295 -25.58 -11.75 6.63
CA ARG A 295 -26.95 -11.97 7.11
C ARG A 295 -27.03 -12.92 8.32
N SER A 296 -26.18 -13.94 8.37
CA SER A 296 -26.25 -14.99 9.38
C SER A 296 -25.48 -14.68 10.66
N TRP A 297 -24.41 -13.85 10.60
CA TRP A 297 -23.58 -13.54 11.74
C TRP A 297 -24.06 -12.31 12.50
N SER A 298 -24.36 -12.48 13.82
CA SER A 298 -24.65 -11.34 14.68
C SER A 298 -23.38 -10.65 15.18
N ARG A 299 -23.52 -9.38 15.55
CA ARG A 299 -22.43 -8.58 16.10
C ARG A 299 -21.79 -9.23 17.34
N GLU A 300 -22.59 -9.78 18.22
CA GLU A 300 -22.15 -10.41 19.46
C GLU A 300 -21.35 -11.69 19.20
N ARG A 301 -21.79 -12.49 18.22
CA ARG A 301 -21.06 -13.71 17.80
C ARG A 301 -19.72 -13.37 17.19
N LEU A 302 -19.68 -12.38 16.28
CA LEU A 302 -18.44 -11.91 15.67
C LEU A 302 -17.46 -11.38 16.73
N LEU A 303 -17.92 -10.60 17.69
CA LEU A 303 -17.07 -10.05 18.76
C LEU A 303 -16.47 -11.16 19.65
N ARG A 304 -17.24 -12.21 19.96
CA ARG A 304 -16.74 -13.37 20.70
C ARG A 304 -15.66 -14.11 19.90
N SER A 305 -15.90 -14.36 18.61
CA SER A 305 -14.92 -15.01 17.72
C SER A 305 -13.63 -14.19 17.59
N ILE A 306 -13.73 -12.86 17.45
CA ILE A 306 -12.58 -11.94 17.39
C ILE A 306 -11.72 -12.06 18.65
N ARG A 307 -12.32 -12.03 19.85
CA ARG A 307 -11.58 -12.16 21.11
C ARG A 307 -10.89 -13.52 21.22
N ALA A 308 -11.61 -14.59 20.92
CA ALA A 308 -11.05 -15.95 20.98
C ALA A 308 -9.88 -16.15 20.00
N LEU A 309 -10.00 -15.65 18.76
CA LEU A 309 -8.94 -15.72 17.76
C LEU A 309 -7.71 -14.90 18.16
N ALA A 310 -7.90 -13.69 18.68
CA ALA A 310 -6.79 -12.83 19.13
C ALA A 310 -5.97 -13.51 20.26
N ASP A 311 -6.62 -14.13 21.24
CA ASP A 311 -5.97 -14.87 22.30
C ASP A 311 -5.20 -16.09 21.78
N LEU A 312 -5.78 -16.83 20.86
CA LEU A 312 -5.20 -18.06 20.30
C LEU A 312 -3.98 -17.78 19.41
N ILE A 313 -3.95 -16.69 18.66
CA ILE A 313 -2.77 -16.31 17.85
C ILE A 313 -1.53 -16.16 18.73
N GLY A 314 -1.66 -15.53 19.90
CA GLY A 314 -0.55 -15.41 20.84
C GLY A 314 -0.10 -16.76 21.42
N ARG A 315 -1.03 -17.69 21.59
CA ARG A 315 -0.74 -19.03 22.11
C ARG A 315 -0.08 -19.92 21.06
N THR A 316 -0.56 -19.95 19.83
CA THR A 316 0.04 -20.76 18.75
C THR A 316 1.49 -20.43 18.49
N ARG A 317 1.89 -19.14 18.63
CA ARG A 317 3.29 -18.72 18.50
C ARG A 317 4.17 -19.18 19.66
N ARG A 318 3.63 -19.26 20.87
CA ARG A 318 4.38 -19.69 22.06
C ARG A 318 4.42 -21.20 22.19
N GLU A 319 3.34 -21.88 21.82
CA GLU A 319 3.13 -23.31 22.00
C GLU A 319 3.15 -24.04 20.64
N GLN A 320 4.24 -23.92 19.88
CA GLN A 320 4.33 -24.43 18.51
C GLN A 320 3.97 -25.90 18.36
N ARG A 321 4.27 -26.74 19.36
CA ARG A 321 3.98 -28.19 19.30
C ARG A 321 2.50 -28.53 19.22
N ILE A 322 1.61 -27.68 19.72
CA ILE A 322 0.16 -27.87 19.71
C ILE A 322 -0.53 -26.79 18.86
N GLY A 323 0.23 -25.96 18.16
CA GLY A 323 -0.26 -24.82 17.38
C GLY A 323 -1.31 -25.23 16.34
N ALA A 324 -1.07 -26.34 15.63
CA ALA A 324 -2.02 -26.87 14.64
C ALA A 324 -3.35 -27.30 15.30
N ALA A 325 -3.30 -28.05 16.38
CA ALA A 325 -4.50 -28.49 17.10
C ALA A 325 -5.30 -27.30 17.68
N LEU A 326 -4.60 -26.25 18.15
CA LEU A 326 -5.26 -25.02 18.63
C LEU A 326 -5.96 -24.29 17.49
N ALA A 327 -5.33 -24.21 16.31
CA ALA A 327 -5.90 -23.54 15.14
C ALA A 327 -7.12 -24.30 14.60
N GLU A 328 -7.03 -25.61 14.44
CA GLU A 328 -8.13 -26.47 14.00
C GLU A 328 -9.33 -26.35 14.96
N ARG A 329 -9.11 -26.48 16.26
CA ARG A 329 -10.16 -26.31 17.27
C ARG A 329 -10.81 -24.92 17.21
N ALA A 330 -10.03 -23.86 16.94
CA ALA A 330 -10.57 -22.51 16.80
C ALA A 330 -11.51 -22.40 15.60
N LEU A 331 -11.11 -22.94 14.45
CA LEU A 331 -11.95 -22.94 13.25
C LEU A 331 -13.23 -23.79 13.44
N LEU A 332 -13.13 -24.94 14.08
CA LEU A 332 -14.30 -25.76 14.43
C LEU A 332 -15.26 -25.01 15.36
N SER A 333 -14.73 -24.29 16.38
CA SER A 333 -15.57 -23.46 17.26
C SER A 333 -16.28 -22.32 16.51
N ILE A 334 -15.64 -21.74 15.48
CA ILE A 334 -16.27 -20.75 14.60
C ILE A 334 -17.38 -21.43 13.78
N ALA A 335 -17.13 -22.62 13.22
CA ALA A 335 -18.11 -23.34 12.45
C ALA A 335 -19.34 -23.74 13.29
N GLU A 336 -19.15 -24.14 14.53
CA GLU A 336 -20.24 -24.37 15.48
C GLU A 336 -21.03 -23.08 15.78
N ALA A 337 -20.32 -21.96 15.93
CA ALA A 337 -20.97 -20.66 16.17
C ALA A 337 -21.77 -20.19 14.95
N ALA A 338 -21.39 -20.57 13.74
CA ALA A 338 -22.10 -20.23 12.51
C ALA A 338 -23.44 -20.99 12.36
N LYS A 339 -23.55 -22.21 12.92
CA LYS A 339 -24.78 -23.03 12.87
C LYS A 339 -25.86 -22.58 13.88
N ARG A 340 -25.50 -21.84 14.88
CA ARG A 340 -26.43 -21.29 15.91
C ARG A 340 -27.04 -19.96 15.47
#